data_6fba0980a48ea56f825abcea8448abda
#
_entry.id   6fba0980a48ea56f825abcea8448abda
#
_cell.length_a   1.000
_cell.length_b   1.000
_cell.length_c   1.000
_cell.angle_alpha   90.00
_cell.angle_beta   90.00
_cell.angle_gamma   90.00
#
_symmetry.space_group_name_H-M   'P 1'
#
loop_
_entity.id
_entity.type
_entity.pdbx_description
1 polymer ?
#
loop_
_entity_poly.entity_id
_entity_poly.type
_entity_poly.pdbx_seq_one_letter_code
_entity_poly.pdbx_strand_id
1 'polypeptide(L)'
;EPLGVFANIVPFNYPVELAAHKLAPMLVTGNSVVLMPSSKTPRSALLLVELLVRAGGPAKAVCCVTGAGSKVGSRAAADPRVAAVRFTGINLAETCAKSLRPVSLELGGNDALVIFDDCDYALALDEVINGRIGNAGQTCCASKRFIVQRGIYDRFVRDLTARLAKIKMGDPSDPSVELGPCVREDSAADVEKQIRLTIEQGGKLVCGGKRTNAFVEPTVLEVSPETDIARDMEVFGPVFPMIVFDTIQEAIDIANNSCYGLSSGVMTSDMRVAMKVANGIHAGACIINGSGNYRLAHQPFGGYKLSGVGREGAV
;
A
#
# COMPACT_ATOMS: atom_id res chain seq x y z
N GLU A 1 -29.74 -8.55 6.26
CA GLU A 1 -30.30 -8.80 4.92
C GLU A 1 -29.27 -8.44 3.86
N PRO A 2 -29.22 -9.18 2.71
CA PRO A 2 -28.37 -8.82 1.58
C PRO A 2 -28.74 -7.46 1.02
N LEU A 3 -27.72 -6.65 0.66
CA LEU A 3 -27.93 -5.36 -0.03
C LEU A 3 -28.24 -5.55 -1.52
N GLY A 4 -27.81 -6.67 -2.13
CA GLY A 4 -28.03 -6.97 -3.54
C GLY A 4 -26.73 -7.21 -4.32
N VAL A 5 -26.55 -6.53 -5.44
CA VAL A 5 -25.38 -6.70 -6.31
C VAL A 5 -24.28 -5.71 -5.94
N PHE A 6 -23.09 -6.21 -5.68
CA PHE A 6 -21.88 -5.40 -5.44
C PHE A 6 -21.00 -5.33 -6.70
N ALA A 7 -20.52 -4.15 -7.03
CA ALA A 7 -19.42 -3.99 -7.98
C ALA A 7 -18.10 -3.89 -7.22
N ASN A 8 -17.26 -4.90 -7.37
CA ASN A 8 -15.95 -4.98 -6.70
C ASN A 8 -14.83 -4.83 -7.74
N ILE A 9 -14.11 -3.72 -7.68
CA ILE A 9 -12.99 -3.44 -8.56
C ILE A 9 -11.71 -3.59 -7.77
N VAL A 10 -10.82 -4.47 -8.23
CA VAL A 10 -9.58 -4.80 -7.51
C VAL A 10 -8.34 -4.35 -8.29
N PRO A 11 -7.33 -3.82 -7.58
CA PRO A 11 -6.08 -3.37 -8.19
C PRO A 11 -5.19 -4.56 -8.59
N PHE A 12 -4.02 -4.22 -9.16
CA PHE A 12 -3.09 -5.21 -9.73
C PHE A 12 -2.17 -5.84 -8.70
N ASN A 13 -1.90 -5.16 -7.59
CA ASN A 13 -0.78 -5.46 -6.69
C ASN A 13 -1.02 -6.70 -5.81
N TYR A 14 -2.24 -6.91 -5.34
CA TYR A 14 -2.64 -8.11 -4.58
C TYR A 14 -3.94 -8.70 -5.15
N PRO A 15 -3.89 -9.24 -6.39
CA PRO A 15 -5.11 -9.56 -7.16
C PRO A 15 -5.94 -10.70 -6.56
N VAL A 16 -5.33 -11.63 -5.83
CA VAL A 16 -6.03 -12.72 -5.12
C VAL A 16 -6.55 -12.28 -3.77
N GLU A 17 -5.69 -11.69 -2.95
CA GLU A 17 -6.03 -11.26 -1.60
C GLU A 17 -7.16 -10.23 -1.60
N LEU A 18 -7.00 -9.15 -2.39
CA LEU A 18 -8.01 -8.08 -2.44
C LEU A 18 -9.33 -8.53 -3.10
N ALA A 19 -9.29 -9.50 -4.00
CA ALA A 19 -10.50 -10.13 -4.51
C ALA A 19 -11.17 -10.98 -3.42
N ALA A 20 -10.41 -11.80 -2.70
CA ALA A 20 -10.94 -12.66 -1.63
C ALA A 20 -11.55 -11.84 -0.48
N HIS A 21 -10.89 -10.77 -0.04
CA HIS A 21 -11.40 -9.83 0.98
C HIS A 21 -12.75 -9.19 0.62
N LYS A 22 -13.02 -9.04 -0.67
CA LYS A 22 -14.29 -8.49 -1.15
C LYS A 22 -15.32 -9.58 -1.41
N LEU A 23 -14.91 -10.72 -1.99
CA LEU A 23 -15.82 -11.81 -2.34
C LEU A 23 -16.39 -12.52 -1.10
N ALA A 24 -15.53 -12.91 -0.15
CA ALA A 24 -15.92 -13.74 0.95
C ALA A 24 -17.05 -13.12 1.80
N PRO A 25 -16.92 -11.89 2.35
CA PRO A 25 -17.97 -11.30 3.17
C PRO A 25 -19.27 -11.04 2.38
N MET A 26 -19.17 -10.71 1.07
CA MET A 26 -20.36 -10.48 0.24
C MET A 26 -21.16 -11.76 0.04
N LEU A 27 -20.48 -12.85 -0.30
CA LEU A 27 -21.13 -14.12 -0.56
C LEU A 27 -21.73 -14.75 0.71
N VAL A 28 -21.00 -14.70 1.83
CA VAL A 28 -21.47 -15.21 3.12
C VAL A 28 -22.73 -14.46 3.59
N THR A 29 -22.83 -13.18 3.30
CA THR A 29 -23.99 -12.35 3.62
C THR A 29 -25.10 -12.39 2.57
N GLY A 30 -25.02 -13.28 1.56
CA GLY A 30 -26.06 -13.54 0.56
C GLY A 30 -26.11 -12.53 -0.60
N ASN A 31 -25.07 -11.72 -0.79
CA ASN A 31 -25.00 -10.77 -1.90
C ASN A 31 -24.43 -11.42 -3.16
N SER A 32 -24.68 -10.77 -4.30
CA SER A 32 -24.05 -11.12 -5.57
C SER A 32 -22.94 -10.13 -5.91
N VAL A 33 -21.92 -10.57 -6.67
CA VAL A 33 -20.72 -9.79 -6.95
C VAL A 33 -20.41 -9.76 -8.43
N VAL A 34 -20.20 -8.56 -8.96
CA VAL A 34 -19.52 -8.33 -10.23
C VAL A 34 -18.08 -7.95 -9.89
N LEU A 35 -17.16 -8.90 -10.05
CA LEU A 35 -15.73 -8.70 -9.81
C LEU A 35 -15.04 -8.16 -11.06
N MET A 36 -14.34 -7.06 -10.93
CA MET A 36 -13.60 -6.43 -12.03
C MET A 36 -12.11 -6.33 -11.65
N PRO A 37 -11.29 -7.28 -12.10
CA PRO A 37 -9.84 -7.24 -11.86
C PRO A 37 -9.17 -6.16 -12.71
N SER A 38 -8.01 -5.70 -12.21
CA SER A 38 -7.13 -4.85 -13.00
C SER A 38 -6.76 -5.52 -14.33
N SER A 39 -6.74 -4.74 -15.41
CA SER A 39 -6.27 -5.21 -16.71
C SER A 39 -4.79 -5.63 -16.73
N LYS A 40 -4.02 -5.24 -15.72
CA LYS A 40 -2.62 -5.65 -15.56
C LYS A 40 -2.48 -7.09 -15.05
N THR A 41 -3.43 -7.58 -14.22
CA THR A 41 -3.36 -8.91 -13.56
C THR A 41 -4.71 -9.64 -13.54
N PRO A 42 -5.41 -9.80 -14.67
CA PRO A 42 -6.77 -10.35 -14.67
C PRO A 42 -6.82 -11.86 -14.39
N ARG A 43 -5.76 -12.60 -14.78
CA ARG A 43 -5.75 -14.08 -14.73
C ARG A 43 -5.91 -14.65 -13.33
N SER A 44 -5.26 -14.04 -12.34
CA SER A 44 -5.33 -14.50 -10.94
C SER A 44 -6.75 -14.42 -10.38
N ALA A 45 -7.48 -13.33 -10.65
CA ALA A 45 -8.86 -13.15 -10.20
C ALA A 45 -9.84 -14.08 -10.96
N LEU A 46 -9.62 -14.29 -12.26
CA LEU A 46 -10.40 -15.25 -13.05
C LEU A 46 -10.25 -16.67 -12.50
N LEU A 47 -9.00 -17.09 -12.22
CA LEU A 47 -8.73 -18.40 -11.62
C LEU A 47 -9.35 -18.54 -10.23
N LEU A 48 -9.30 -17.48 -9.40
CA LEU A 48 -9.92 -17.48 -8.08
C LEU A 48 -11.43 -17.74 -8.18
N VAL A 49 -12.13 -17.07 -9.11
CA VAL A 49 -13.57 -17.26 -9.32
C VAL A 49 -13.87 -18.68 -9.85
N GLU A 50 -13.06 -19.20 -10.78
CA GLU A 50 -13.17 -20.56 -11.28
C GLU A 50 -13.02 -21.58 -10.13
N LEU A 51 -11.99 -21.44 -9.29
CA LEU A 51 -11.77 -22.33 -8.15
C LEU A 51 -12.91 -22.24 -7.11
N LEU A 52 -13.43 -21.04 -6.86
CA LEU A 52 -14.60 -20.84 -6.00
C LEU A 52 -15.82 -21.64 -6.50
N VAL A 53 -16.11 -21.55 -7.80
CA VAL A 53 -17.24 -22.28 -8.40
C VAL A 53 -17.00 -23.79 -8.38
N ARG A 54 -15.79 -24.26 -8.68
CA ARG A 54 -15.42 -25.68 -8.60
C ARG A 54 -15.53 -26.24 -7.17
N ALA A 55 -15.27 -25.42 -6.17
CA ALA A 55 -15.43 -25.78 -4.75
C ALA A 55 -16.88 -25.77 -4.27
N GLY A 56 -17.87 -25.58 -5.16
CA GLY A 56 -19.30 -25.57 -4.83
C GLY A 56 -19.84 -24.18 -4.48
N GLY A 57 -19.08 -23.12 -4.71
CA GLY A 57 -19.54 -21.75 -4.50
C GLY A 57 -20.68 -21.38 -5.48
N PRO A 58 -21.48 -20.34 -5.18
CA PRO A 58 -22.67 -19.99 -5.93
C PRO A 58 -22.34 -19.36 -7.28
N ALA A 59 -22.20 -20.17 -8.33
CA ALA A 59 -21.80 -19.76 -9.67
C ALA A 59 -22.63 -18.60 -10.25
N LYS A 60 -23.92 -18.50 -9.90
CA LYS A 60 -24.81 -17.42 -10.35
C LYS A 60 -24.68 -16.12 -9.57
N ALA A 61 -24.01 -16.17 -8.40
CA ALA A 61 -23.81 -14.99 -7.55
C ALA A 61 -22.48 -14.27 -7.81
N VAL A 62 -21.59 -14.85 -8.62
CA VAL A 62 -20.29 -14.24 -8.94
C VAL A 62 -20.11 -14.15 -10.45
N CYS A 63 -19.85 -12.95 -10.93
CA CYS A 63 -19.50 -12.68 -12.33
C CYS A 63 -18.14 -11.95 -12.35
N CYS A 64 -17.19 -12.42 -13.16
CA CYS A 64 -15.91 -11.74 -13.37
C CYS A 64 -15.90 -11.08 -14.75
N VAL A 65 -15.71 -9.76 -14.78
CA VAL A 65 -15.73 -8.96 -16.02
C VAL A 65 -14.37 -8.27 -16.17
N THR A 66 -13.71 -8.53 -17.30
CA THR A 66 -12.43 -7.90 -17.64
C THR A 66 -12.63 -6.70 -18.56
N GLY A 67 -11.74 -5.71 -18.45
CA GLY A 67 -11.74 -4.53 -19.31
C GLY A 67 -11.05 -3.32 -18.65
N ALA A 68 -11.02 -2.22 -19.38
CA ALA A 68 -10.46 -0.97 -18.85
C ALA A 68 -11.33 -0.43 -17.72
N GLY A 69 -10.73 -0.16 -16.55
CA GLY A 69 -11.44 0.35 -15.37
C GLY A 69 -12.24 1.62 -15.63
N SER A 70 -11.73 2.52 -16.50
CA SER A 70 -12.42 3.75 -16.92
C SER A 70 -13.70 3.48 -17.73
N LYS A 71 -13.83 2.33 -18.39
CA LYS A 71 -15.02 1.95 -19.15
C LYS A 71 -15.95 1.03 -18.34
N VAL A 72 -15.43 -0.11 -17.92
CA VAL A 72 -16.23 -1.16 -17.25
C VAL A 72 -16.59 -0.73 -15.82
N GLY A 73 -15.63 -0.20 -15.08
CA GLY A 73 -15.83 0.25 -13.70
C GLY A 73 -16.83 1.40 -13.60
N SER A 74 -16.68 2.43 -14.45
CA SER A 74 -17.62 3.56 -14.48
C SER A 74 -19.04 3.13 -14.85
N ARG A 75 -19.18 2.20 -15.81
CA ARG A 75 -20.49 1.67 -16.20
C ARG A 75 -21.14 0.87 -15.06
N ALA A 76 -20.37 0.02 -14.38
CA ALA A 76 -20.88 -0.73 -13.24
C ALA A 76 -21.25 0.18 -12.06
N ALA A 77 -20.46 1.21 -11.78
CA ALA A 77 -20.76 2.18 -10.73
C ALA A 77 -22.02 3.02 -11.03
N ALA A 78 -22.33 3.25 -12.30
CA ALA A 78 -23.52 4.00 -12.72
C ALA A 78 -24.78 3.13 -12.87
N ASP A 79 -24.66 1.79 -12.94
CA ASP A 79 -25.79 0.89 -13.18
C ASP A 79 -26.73 0.87 -11.96
N PRO A 80 -28.04 1.17 -12.15
CA PRO A 80 -29.00 1.24 -11.01
C PRO A 80 -29.24 -0.10 -10.31
N ARG A 81 -28.87 -1.22 -10.93
CA ARG A 81 -28.98 -2.57 -10.33
C ARG A 81 -27.86 -2.86 -9.34
N VAL A 82 -26.77 -2.08 -9.36
CA VAL A 82 -25.65 -2.21 -8.39
C VAL A 82 -26.02 -1.48 -7.10
N ALA A 83 -26.09 -2.21 -6.01
CA ALA A 83 -26.46 -1.68 -4.70
C ALA A 83 -25.32 -0.93 -4.01
N ALA A 84 -24.06 -1.40 -4.16
CA ALA A 84 -22.88 -0.75 -3.57
C ALA A 84 -21.63 -1.02 -4.41
N VAL A 85 -20.63 -0.14 -4.26
CA VAL A 85 -19.37 -0.22 -5.00
C VAL A 85 -18.20 -0.27 -4.03
N ARG A 86 -17.30 -1.23 -4.21
CA ARG A 86 -15.99 -1.29 -3.52
C ARG A 86 -14.87 -1.12 -4.53
N PHE A 87 -14.02 -0.10 -4.33
CA PHE A 87 -13.15 0.33 -5.41
C PHE A 87 -11.82 0.94 -4.95
N THR A 88 -10.87 0.94 -5.91
CA THR A 88 -9.59 1.65 -5.84
C THR A 88 -9.61 2.80 -6.86
N GLY A 89 -10.03 4.02 -6.45
CA GLY A 89 -10.01 5.24 -7.29
C GLY A 89 -11.10 6.27 -6.95
N ILE A 90 -10.71 7.53 -6.88
CA ILE A 90 -11.53 8.63 -6.35
C ILE A 90 -12.73 8.99 -7.28
N ASN A 91 -12.57 8.90 -8.60
CA ASN A 91 -13.56 9.33 -9.58
C ASN A 91 -14.90 8.54 -9.54
N LEU A 92 -14.89 7.33 -8.96
CA LEU A 92 -16.12 6.54 -8.83
C LEU A 92 -16.94 6.95 -7.59
N ALA A 93 -16.30 7.55 -6.58
CA ALA A 93 -17.05 8.13 -5.46
C ALA A 93 -18.03 9.19 -5.92
N GLU A 94 -17.65 10.08 -6.83
CA GLU A 94 -18.51 11.09 -7.42
C GLU A 94 -19.72 10.47 -8.14
N THR A 95 -19.49 9.38 -8.90
CA THR A 95 -20.56 8.67 -9.59
C THR A 95 -21.54 8.04 -8.61
N CYS A 96 -21.04 7.42 -7.53
CA CYS A 96 -21.87 6.82 -6.48
C CYS A 96 -22.64 7.88 -5.67
N ALA A 97 -22.02 9.02 -5.38
CA ALA A 97 -22.64 10.11 -4.63
C ALA A 97 -23.89 10.66 -5.32
N LYS A 98 -23.90 10.75 -6.65
CA LYS A 98 -25.07 11.21 -7.43
C LYS A 98 -26.34 10.37 -7.21
N SER A 99 -26.19 9.11 -6.78
CA SER A 99 -27.30 8.19 -6.51
C SER A 99 -27.36 7.77 -5.03
N LEU A 100 -26.64 8.47 -4.12
CA LEU A 100 -26.52 8.14 -2.70
C LEU A 100 -26.13 6.67 -2.45
N ARG A 101 -25.39 6.07 -3.38
CA ARG A 101 -24.98 4.68 -3.31
C ARG A 101 -23.83 4.51 -2.33
N PRO A 102 -23.89 3.54 -1.40
CA PRO A 102 -22.77 3.22 -0.51
C PRO A 102 -21.49 2.90 -1.30
N VAL A 103 -20.38 3.45 -0.84
CA VAL A 103 -19.06 3.22 -1.41
C VAL A 103 -18.06 2.92 -0.31
N SER A 104 -17.19 1.94 -0.54
CA SER A 104 -15.98 1.72 0.26
C SER A 104 -14.78 1.87 -0.66
N LEU A 105 -13.86 2.74 -0.26
CA LEU A 105 -12.68 3.12 -1.04
C LEU A 105 -11.43 2.72 -0.28
N GLU A 106 -10.58 1.96 -0.95
CA GLU A 106 -9.22 1.67 -0.54
C GLU A 106 -8.27 2.25 -1.59
N LEU A 107 -7.53 3.29 -1.22
CA LEU A 107 -6.74 4.09 -2.14
C LEU A 107 -5.25 4.00 -1.79
N GLY A 108 -4.45 4.96 -2.26
CA GLY A 108 -3.04 5.04 -1.99
C GLY A 108 -2.71 5.39 -0.55
N GLY A 109 -1.43 5.33 -0.23
CA GLY A 109 -0.87 5.73 1.06
C GLY A 109 0.57 6.17 0.92
N ASN A 110 1.03 7.08 1.76
CA ASN A 110 2.43 7.43 1.90
C ASN A 110 2.86 7.21 3.36
N ASP A 111 2.79 5.96 3.78
CA ASP A 111 2.82 5.54 5.17
C ASP A 111 4.17 5.80 5.82
N ALA A 112 4.14 6.33 7.04
CA ALA A 112 5.32 6.63 7.83
C ALA A 112 5.69 5.47 8.73
N LEU A 113 7.00 5.17 8.83
CA LEU A 113 7.58 4.36 9.89
C LEU A 113 8.52 5.25 10.71
N VAL A 114 8.14 5.52 11.95
CA VAL A 114 8.92 6.35 12.90
C VAL A 114 9.84 5.44 13.70
N ILE A 115 11.14 5.76 13.74
CA ILE A 115 12.18 4.92 14.34
C ILE A 115 12.96 5.73 15.36
N PHE A 116 12.78 5.38 16.65
CA PHE A 116 13.49 6.01 17.77
C PHE A 116 14.83 5.32 18.04
N ASP A 117 15.74 6.02 18.69
CA ASP A 117 17.09 5.54 19.01
C ASP A 117 17.13 4.43 20.08
N ASP A 118 16.04 4.30 20.87
CA ASP A 118 15.84 3.25 21.87
C ASP A 118 15.21 1.96 21.32
N CYS A 119 14.92 1.88 20.01
CA CYS A 119 14.27 0.72 19.42
C CYS A 119 15.14 -0.54 19.41
N ASP A 120 14.52 -1.71 19.24
CA ASP A 120 15.25 -2.90 18.79
C ASP A 120 15.81 -2.63 17.38
N TYR A 121 17.09 -2.30 17.33
CA TYR A 121 17.76 -1.85 16.13
C TYR A 121 17.77 -2.89 15.00
N ALA A 122 17.95 -4.18 15.35
CA ALA A 122 17.95 -5.25 14.35
C ALA A 122 16.57 -5.46 13.76
N LEU A 123 15.55 -5.48 14.62
CA LEU A 123 14.14 -5.56 14.20
C LEU A 123 13.75 -4.36 13.35
N ALA A 124 14.19 -3.14 13.72
CA ALA A 124 13.89 -1.94 12.95
C ALA A 124 14.45 -2.00 11.51
N LEU A 125 15.67 -2.50 11.33
CA LEU A 125 16.25 -2.72 10.00
C LEU A 125 15.47 -3.77 9.20
N ASP A 126 15.05 -4.87 9.83
CA ASP A 126 14.25 -5.91 9.20
C ASP A 126 12.89 -5.37 8.76
N GLU A 127 12.20 -4.62 9.62
CA GLU A 127 10.90 -4.02 9.32
C GLU A 127 10.97 -2.97 8.21
N VAL A 128 12.04 -2.16 8.16
CA VAL A 128 12.27 -1.20 7.06
C VAL A 128 12.43 -1.93 5.74
N ILE A 129 13.25 -2.96 5.69
CA ILE A 129 13.51 -3.72 4.45
C ILE A 129 12.25 -4.47 4.03
N ASN A 130 11.69 -5.33 4.90
CA ASN A 130 10.53 -6.16 4.62
C ASN A 130 9.30 -5.31 4.30
N GLY A 131 9.12 -4.21 5.03
CA GLY A 131 8.02 -3.26 4.82
C GLY A 131 8.09 -2.52 3.48
N ARG A 132 9.22 -2.61 2.76
CA ARG A 132 9.42 -1.86 1.52
C ARG A 132 9.75 -2.69 0.29
N ILE A 133 10.46 -3.82 0.42
CA ILE A 133 10.82 -4.64 -0.75
C ILE A 133 9.72 -5.63 -1.16
N GLY A 134 8.82 -5.99 -0.24
CA GLY A 134 7.71 -6.89 -0.53
C GLY A 134 6.93 -6.43 -1.75
N ASN A 135 6.66 -7.36 -2.69
CA ASN A 135 5.99 -7.07 -3.96
C ASN A 135 6.67 -5.93 -4.76
N ALA A 136 7.99 -5.81 -4.68
CA ALA A 136 8.78 -4.71 -5.26
C ALA A 136 8.32 -3.30 -4.82
N GLY A 137 7.84 -3.16 -3.58
CA GLY A 137 7.32 -1.90 -3.05
C GLY A 137 5.94 -1.48 -3.57
N GLN A 138 5.28 -2.34 -4.34
CA GLN A 138 3.97 -2.08 -4.93
C GLN A 138 2.83 -2.41 -3.96
N THR A 139 2.88 -1.83 -2.78
CA THR A 139 1.94 -2.05 -1.68
C THR A 139 1.39 -0.72 -1.18
N CYS A 140 0.07 -0.62 -1.04
CA CYS A 140 -0.58 0.62 -0.60
C CYS A 140 -0.18 1.01 0.82
N CYS A 141 -0.10 0.05 1.75
CA CYS A 141 0.31 0.23 3.14
C CYS A 141 1.81 -0.05 3.38
N ALA A 142 2.65 -0.12 2.34
CA ALA A 142 4.10 -0.18 2.52
C ALA A 142 4.59 1.06 3.27
N SER A 143 5.56 0.88 4.17
CA SER A 143 6.28 2.02 4.71
C SER A 143 7.03 2.72 3.58
N LYS A 144 6.66 3.98 3.31
CA LYS A 144 7.17 4.78 2.19
C LYS A 144 7.99 5.98 2.65
N ARG A 145 7.91 6.33 3.95
CA ARG A 145 8.67 7.40 4.59
C ARG A 145 9.28 6.86 5.87
N PHE A 146 10.60 6.85 5.96
CA PHE A 146 11.35 6.35 7.12
C PHE A 146 11.86 7.54 7.92
N ILE A 147 11.19 7.82 9.04
CA ILE A 147 11.44 8.98 9.89
C ILE A 147 12.29 8.48 11.06
N VAL A 148 13.60 8.77 11.04
CA VAL A 148 14.61 8.18 11.92
C VAL A 148 15.17 9.23 12.85
N GLN A 149 15.23 8.91 14.15
CA GLN A 149 15.79 9.82 15.16
C GLN A 149 17.29 10.06 14.92
N ARG A 150 17.70 11.32 15.05
CA ARG A 150 19.06 11.79 14.75
C ARG A 150 20.16 10.95 15.42
N GLY A 151 19.95 10.50 16.65
CA GLY A 151 20.96 9.73 17.40
C GLY A 151 21.44 8.47 16.71
N ILE A 152 20.60 7.84 15.86
CA ILE A 152 20.95 6.63 15.12
C ILE A 152 20.96 6.82 13.60
N TYR A 153 20.60 7.99 13.08
CA TYR A 153 20.31 8.23 11.66
C TYR A 153 21.47 7.80 10.74
N ASP A 154 22.67 8.33 10.93
CA ASP A 154 23.82 8.05 10.05
C ASP A 154 24.21 6.57 10.07
N ARG A 155 24.18 5.95 11.26
CA ARG A 155 24.41 4.52 11.41
C ARG A 155 23.33 3.72 10.70
N PHE A 156 22.06 4.12 10.84
CA PHE A 156 20.93 3.42 10.27
C PHE A 156 20.96 3.45 8.73
N VAL A 157 21.21 4.61 8.12
CA VAL A 157 21.34 4.76 6.67
C VAL A 157 22.48 3.90 6.11
N ARG A 158 23.64 3.91 6.78
CA ARG A 158 24.80 3.10 6.39
C ARG A 158 24.48 1.61 6.44
N ASP A 159 23.93 1.13 7.57
CA ASP A 159 23.68 -0.29 7.79
C ASP A 159 22.52 -0.80 6.90
N LEU A 160 21.48 0.03 6.67
CA LEU A 160 20.43 -0.24 5.69
C LEU A 160 21.02 -0.41 4.28
N THR A 161 21.84 0.54 3.83
CA THR A 161 22.49 0.50 2.51
C THR A 161 23.33 -0.76 2.34
N ALA A 162 24.11 -1.14 3.37
CA ALA A 162 24.92 -2.34 3.35
C ALA A 162 24.08 -3.64 3.26
N ARG A 163 22.88 -3.66 3.84
CA ARG A 163 21.94 -4.78 3.72
C ARG A 163 21.28 -4.82 2.36
N LEU A 164 20.81 -3.68 1.85
CA LEU A 164 20.17 -3.58 0.54
C LEU A 164 21.11 -4.00 -0.61
N ALA A 165 22.40 -3.74 -0.48
CA ALA A 165 23.42 -4.18 -1.46
C ALA A 165 23.52 -5.72 -1.60
N LYS A 166 22.99 -6.47 -0.65
CA LYS A 166 22.99 -7.96 -0.67
C LYS A 166 21.68 -8.53 -1.22
N ILE A 167 20.65 -7.71 -1.45
CA ILE A 167 19.35 -8.16 -1.97
C ILE A 167 19.53 -8.72 -3.38
N LYS A 168 19.15 -9.97 -3.55
CA LYS A 168 19.17 -10.63 -4.86
C LYS A 168 17.94 -10.23 -5.66
N MET A 169 18.17 -9.50 -6.75
CA MET A 169 17.13 -9.15 -7.72
C MET A 169 17.10 -10.17 -8.86
N GLY A 170 15.90 -10.50 -9.35
CA GLY A 170 15.79 -11.44 -10.47
C GLY A 170 14.38 -11.96 -10.71
N ASP A 171 14.30 -13.10 -11.41
CA ASP A 171 13.05 -13.79 -11.71
C ASP A 171 12.40 -14.30 -10.41
N PRO A 172 11.16 -13.91 -10.10
CA PRO A 172 10.47 -14.32 -8.87
C PRO A 172 10.10 -15.82 -8.84
N SER A 173 10.31 -16.58 -9.93
CA SER A 173 10.20 -18.05 -9.92
C SER A 173 11.40 -18.74 -9.26
N ASP A 174 12.53 -18.05 -9.11
CA ASP A 174 13.69 -18.52 -8.34
C ASP A 174 13.47 -18.20 -6.86
N PRO A 175 13.33 -19.20 -5.96
CA PRO A 175 13.08 -18.97 -4.53
C PRO A 175 14.21 -18.26 -3.78
N SER A 176 15.39 -18.10 -4.39
CA SER A 176 16.50 -17.34 -3.82
C SER A 176 16.43 -15.83 -4.13
N VAL A 177 15.49 -15.41 -4.98
CA VAL A 177 15.29 -14.01 -5.32
C VAL A 177 14.43 -13.33 -4.26
N GLU A 178 14.89 -12.19 -3.77
CA GLU A 178 14.21 -11.41 -2.74
C GLU A 178 13.43 -10.22 -3.32
N LEU A 179 13.86 -9.70 -4.48
CA LEU A 179 13.24 -8.56 -5.15
C LEU A 179 12.97 -8.87 -6.63
N GLY A 180 11.69 -8.99 -6.96
CA GLY A 180 11.20 -9.16 -8.32
C GLY A 180 11.03 -7.82 -9.07
N PRO A 181 10.48 -7.86 -10.29
CA PRO A 181 10.21 -6.67 -11.09
C PRO A 181 8.95 -5.93 -10.63
N CYS A 182 8.81 -4.67 -11.02
CA CYS A 182 7.51 -4.00 -11.09
C CYS A 182 6.57 -4.73 -12.06
N VAL A 183 5.28 -4.49 -11.91
CA VAL A 183 4.26 -5.18 -12.74
C VAL A 183 4.43 -4.96 -14.24
N ARG A 184 5.05 -3.84 -14.64
CA ARG A 184 5.33 -3.46 -16.03
C ARG A 184 6.49 -2.46 -16.09
N GLU A 185 7.09 -2.33 -17.28
CA GLU A 185 8.17 -1.36 -17.53
C GLU A 185 7.73 0.09 -17.36
N ASP A 186 6.50 0.44 -17.74
CA ASP A 186 5.95 1.77 -17.54
C ASP A 186 5.86 2.13 -16.05
N SER A 187 5.47 1.18 -15.21
CA SER A 187 5.42 1.38 -13.74
C SER A 187 6.82 1.57 -13.16
N ALA A 188 7.83 0.83 -13.64
CA ALA A 188 9.22 1.03 -13.23
C ALA A 188 9.79 2.39 -13.72
N ALA A 189 9.41 2.82 -14.92
CA ALA A 189 9.80 4.13 -15.46
C ALA A 189 9.19 5.29 -14.64
N ASP A 190 7.96 5.14 -14.15
CA ASP A 190 7.35 6.12 -13.24
C ASP A 190 8.14 6.23 -11.93
N VAL A 191 8.57 5.10 -11.36
CA VAL A 191 9.43 5.09 -10.15
C VAL A 191 10.75 5.80 -10.41
N GLU A 192 11.42 5.50 -11.52
CA GLU A 192 12.67 6.18 -11.92
C GLU A 192 12.47 7.70 -12.07
N LYS A 193 11.37 8.13 -12.67
CA LYS A 193 11.02 9.54 -12.79
C LYS A 193 10.82 10.20 -11.42
N GLN A 194 10.15 9.51 -10.49
CA GLN A 194 9.93 10.01 -9.13
C GLN A 194 11.24 10.12 -8.35
N ILE A 195 12.18 9.18 -8.51
CA ILE A 195 13.54 9.26 -7.95
C ILE A 195 14.26 10.51 -8.47
N ARG A 196 14.25 10.74 -9.79
CA ARG A 196 14.88 11.92 -10.40
C ARG A 196 14.27 13.22 -9.88
N LEU A 197 12.95 13.31 -9.84
CA LEU A 197 12.27 14.49 -9.32
C LEU A 197 12.66 14.77 -7.86
N THR A 198 12.78 13.72 -7.04
CA THR A 198 13.22 13.86 -5.65
C THR A 198 14.65 14.42 -5.56
N ILE A 199 15.55 13.96 -6.43
CA ILE A 199 16.93 14.50 -6.50
C ILE A 199 16.93 15.96 -6.94
N GLU A 200 16.11 16.32 -7.93
CA GLU A 200 15.94 17.71 -8.40
C GLU A 200 15.39 18.64 -7.29
N GLN A 201 14.59 18.11 -6.37
CA GLN A 201 14.09 18.81 -5.18
C GLN A 201 15.13 18.87 -4.03
N GLY A 202 16.36 18.46 -4.25
CA GLY A 202 17.44 18.49 -3.26
C GLY A 202 17.62 17.20 -2.46
N GLY A 203 16.91 16.13 -2.81
CA GLY A 203 17.15 14.79 -2.23
C GLY A 203 18.52 14.25 -2.62
N LYS A 204 19.24 13.65 -1.66
CA LYS A 204 20.56 13.08 -1.87
C LYS A 204 20.45 11.57 -2.12
N LEU A 205 20.87 11.12 -3.29
CA LEU A 205 20.95 9.69 -3.61
C LEU A 205 22.10 9.04 -2.83
N VAL A 206 21.79 8.06 -1.98
CA VAL A 206 22.79 7.29 -1.22
C VAL A 206 23.20 6.03 -1.96
N CYS A 207 22.22 5.27 -2.48
CA CYS A 207 22.47 4.07 -3.29
C CYS A 207 21.31 3.76 -4.23
N GLY A 208 21.52 2.88 -5.20
CA GLY A 208 20.51 2.47 -6.17
C GLY A 208 20.22 3.52 -7.23
N GLY A 209 18.96 3.71 -7.55
CA GLY A 209 18.48 4.73 -8.50
C GLY A 209 18.47 4.27 -9.96
N LYS A 210 18.91 3.06 -10.27
CA LYS A 210 18.94 2.53 -11.63
C LYS A 210 17.74 1.65 -11.92
N ARG A 211 17.33 1.67 -13.19
CA ARG A 211 16.28 0.82 -13.72
C ARG A 211 16.80 0.02 -14.92
N THR A 212 16.39 -1.25 -14.99
CA THR A 212 16.60 -2.10 -16.17
C THR A 212 15.28 -2.78 -16.49
N ASN A 213 14.65 -2.40 -17.60
CA ASN A 213 13.31 -2.85 -17.98
C ASN A 213 12.29 -2.59 -16.83
N ALA A 214 11.67 -3.64 -16.30
CA ALA A 214 10.74 -3.55 -15.17
C ALA A 214 11.41 -3.61 -13.78
N PHE A 215 12.72 -3.80 -13.70
CA PHE A 215 13.46 -3.88 -12.44
C PHE A 215 13.95 -2.50 -12.01
N VAL A 216 13.71 -2.17 -10.74
CA VAL A 216 14.24 -0.96 -10.08
C VAL A 216 15.13 -1.41 -8.93
N GLU A 217 16.36 -0.88 -8.86
CA GLU A 217 17.25 -1.16 -7.73
C GLU A 217 16.67 -0.62 -6.41
N PRO A 218 16.88 -1.31 -5.27
CA PRO A 218 16.61 -0.72 -3.96
C PRO A 218 17.32 0.62 -3.84
N THR A 219 16.56 1.68 -3.62
CA THR A 219 17.07 3.05 -3.73
C THR A 219 16.90 3.79 -2.42
N VAL A 220 17.99 4.27 -1.82
CA VAL A 220 17.97 5.07 -0.60
C VAL A 220 18.19 6.53 -0.96
N LEU A 221 17.30 7.40 -0.46
CA LEU A 221 17.35 8.85 -0.64
C LEU A 221 17.31 9.54 0.73
N GLU A 222 18.28 10.37 1.05
CA GLU A 222 18.17 11.31 2.18
C GLU A 222 17.36 12.53 1.72
N VAL A 223 16.28 12.84 2.42
CA VAL A 223 15.33 13.86 1.98
C VAL A 223 14.90 14.80 3.11
N SER A 224 14.62 16.04 2.74
CA SER A 224 13.93 16.99 3.64
C SER A 224 12.44 16.63 3.76
N PRO A 225 11.78 16.92 4.91
CA PRO A 225 10.34 16.79 5.07
C PRO A 225 9.50 17.59 4.05
N GLU A 226 10.11 18.56 3.37
CA GLU A 226 9.44 19.43 2.39
C GLU A 226 9.41 18.87 0.97
N THR A 227 10.15 17.81 0.68
CA THR A 227 10.14 17.16 -0.64
C THR A 227 8.81 16.44 -0.90
N ASP A 228 8.39 16.36 -2.16
CA ASP A 228 7.13 15.71 -2.52
C ASP A 228 7.06 14.24 -2.05
N ILE A 229 8.18 13.51 -2.12
CA ILE A 229 8.26 12.11 -1.68
C ILE A 229 8.07 11.96 -0.16
N ALA A 230 8.44 12.98 0.61
CA ALA A 230 8.23 13.02 2.06
C ALA A 230 6.78 13.42 2.42
N ARG A 231 5.97 13.86 1.46
CA ARG A 231 4.60 14.38 1.65
C ARG A 231 3.57 13.57 0.87
N ASP A 232 3.32 13.95 -0.36
CA ASP A 232 2.15 13.53 -1.13
C ASP A 232 2.48 12.66 -2.35
N MET A 233 3.76 12.49 -2.70
CA MET A 233 4.18 11.66 -3.81
C MET A 233 4.31 10.19 -3.39
N GLU A 234 3.27 9.41 -3.65
CA GLU A 234 3.30 7.97 -3.43
C GLU A 234 4.19 7.28 -4.47
N VAL A 235 5.27 6.64 -4.01
CA VAL A 235 6.17 5.85 -4.87
C VAL A 235 5.85 4.36 -4.75
N PHE A 236 5.41 3.74 -5.83
CA PHE A 236 5.09 2.30 -5.90
C PHE A 236 6.29 1.50 -6.41
N GLY A 237 7.39 1.52 -5.63
CA GLY A 237 8.69 0.92 -5.96
C GLY A 237 9.58 0.76 -4.74
N PRO A 238 10.71 0.09 -4.84
CA PRO A 238 11.62 -0.20 -3.72
C PRO A 238 12.50 1.02 -3.36
N VAL A 239 11.86 2.14 -3.01
CA VAL A 239 12.52 3.41 -2.68
C VAL A 239 12.36 3.72 -1.21
N PHE A 240 13.45 4.11 -0.56
CA PHE A 240 13.58 4.35 0.88
C PHE A 240 13.92 5.82 1.14
N PRO A 241 12.93 6.72 1.23
CA PRO A 241 13.16 8.10 1.65
C PRO A 241 13.44 8.14 3.15
N MET A 242 14.63 8.60 3.51
CA MET A 242 15.11 8.72 4.88
C MET A 242 15.00 10.16 5.34
N ILE A 243 14.26 10.38 6.43
CA ILE A 243 13.97 11.70 7.00
C ILE A 243 14.48 11.70 8.44
N VAL A 244 15.21 12.72 8.84
CA VAL A 244 15.70 12.86 10.22
C VAL A 244 14.71 13.64 11.08
N PHE A 245 14.62 13.28 12.38
CA PHE A 245 13.86 14.06 13.37
C PHE A 245 14.62 14.13 14.71
N ASP A 246 14.27 15.12 15.54
CA ASP A 246 14.88 15.35 16.85
C ASP A 246 13.88 15.14 18.01
N THR A 247 12.62 15.49 17.82
CA THR A 247 11.61 15.42 18.90
C THR A 247 10.40 14.57 18.49
N ILE A 248 9.72 13.99 19.49
CA ILE A 248 8.49 13.20 19.27
C ILE A 248 7.43 14.01 18.48
N GLN A 249 7.30 15.29 18.80
CA GLN A 249 6.31 16.14 18.11
C GLN A 249 6.67 16.33 16.64
N GLU A 250 7.94 16.60 16.35
CA GLU A 250 8.43 16.71 14.97
C GLU A 250 8.18 15.44 14.17
N ALA A 251 8.45 14.25 14.75
CA ALA A 251 8.16 12.97 14.10
C ALA A 251 6.67 12.81 13.76
N ILE A 252 5.78 13.19 14.68
CA ILE A 252 4.32 13.18 14.47
C ILE A 252 3.92 14.17 13.37
N ASP A 253 4.48 15.38 13.39
CA ASP A 253 4.17 16.42 12.41
C ASP A 253 4.62 16.02 11.01
N ILE A 254 5.83 15.47 10.86
CA ILE A 254 6.34 14.91 9.60
C ILE A 254 5.44 13.75 9.12
N ALA A 255 5.06 12.83 10.02
CA ALA A 255 4.20 11.71 9.67
C ALA A 255 2.82 12.18 9.16
N ASN A 256 2.28 13.23 9.76
CA ASN A 256 0.97 13.80 9.42
C ASN A 256 1.00 14.75 8.21
N ASN A 257 2.17 15.21 7.79
CA ASN A 257 2.34 16.12 6.65
C ASN A 257 2.17 15.39 5.31
N SER A 258 0.99 14.80 5.13
CA SER A 258 0.59 14.12 3.90
C SER A 258 -0.93 14.16 3.72
N CYS A 259 -1.37 14.21 2.47
CA CYS A 259 -2.78 14.04 2.11
C CYS A 259 -3.28 12.60 2.34
N TYR A 260 -2.40 11.66 2.61
CA TYR A 260 -2.68 10.26 2.90
C TYR A 260 -2.71 9.95 4.41
N GLY A 261 -3.30 8.81 4.75
CA GLY A 261 -3.35 8.27 6.12
C GLY A 261 -3.88 6.84 6.12
N LEU A 262 -3.19 5.92 5.40
CA LEU A 262 -3.62 4.52 5.32
C LEU A 262 -3.14 3.72 6.52
N SER A 263 -1.83 3.56 6.68
CA SER A 263 -1.22 2.89 7.81
C SER A 263 0.03 3.65 8.28
N SER A 264 0.64 3.20 9.35
CA SER A 264 1.88 3.73 9.90
C SER A 264 2.53 2.71 10.83
N GLY A 265 3.76 2.99 11.26
CA GLY A 265 4.43 2.20 12.26
C GLY A 265 5.31 3.05 13.17
N VAL A 266 5.62 2.53 14.36
CA VAL A 266 6.53 3.14 15.30
C VAL A 266 7.43 2.07 15.94
N MET A 267 8.74 2.33 15.96
CA MET A 267 9.75 1.47 16.53
C MET A 267 10.36 2.17 17.76
N THR A 268 10.10 1.67 18.96
CA THR A 268 10.62 2.17 20.24
C THR A 268 10.47 1.14 21.34
N SER A 269 11.32 1.14 22.34
CA SER A 269 11.18 0.31 23.54
C SER A 269 10.32 0.96 24.64
N ASP A 270 10.07 2.29 24.57
CA ASP A 270 9.18 2.99 25.52
C ASP A 270 7.73 2.97 25.04
N MET A 271 6.90 2.18 25.72
CA MET A 271 5.46 2.07 25.40
C MET A 271 4.70 3.41 25.53
N ARG A 272 5.16 4.34 26.37
CA ARG A 272 4.53 5.67 26.49
C ARG A 272 4.80 6.50 25.24
N VAL A 273 6.04 6.43 24.72
CA VAL A 273 6.40 7.04 23.42
C VAL A 273 5.60 6.41 22.30
N ALA A 274 5.56 5.07 22.25
CA ALA A 274 4.79 4.33 21.23
C ALA A 274 3.32 4.77 21.20
N MET A 275 2.66 4.82 22.36
CA MET A 275 1.25 5.23 22.46
C MET A 275 1.04 6.71 22.13
N LYS A 276 1.98 7.59 22.49
CA LYS A 276 1.92 9.01 22.13
C LYS A 276 1.98 9.20 20.60
N VAL A 277 2.91 8.50 19.96
CA VAL A 277 3.06 8.54 18.48
C VAL A 277 1.85 7.92 17.79
N ALA A 278 1.42 6.73 18.23
CA ALA A 278 0.28 6.04 17.64
C ALA A 278 -1.03 6.86 17.75
N ASN A 279 -1.25 7.56 18.84
CA ASN A 279 -2.42 8.44 19.01
C ASN A 279 -2.26 9.78 18.27
N GLY A 280 -1.04 10.21 17.98
CA GLY A 280 -0.75 11.46 17.29
C GLY A 280 -0.78 11.35 15.77
N ILE A 281 -0.54 10.17 15.21
CA ILE A 281 -0.54 9.96 13.75
C ILE A 281 -1.96 9.75 13.24
N HIS A 282 -2.34 10.50 12.21
CA HIS A 282 -3.64 10.42 11.56
C HIS A 282 -3.63 9.37 10.42
N ALA A 283 -3.63 8.09 10.80
CA ALA A 283 -3.70 6.95 9.89
C ALA A 283 -4.73 5.92 10.36
N GLY A 284 -5.16 5.05 9.46
CA GLY A 284 -6.13 3.99 9.75
C GLY A 284 -5.60 2.95 10.73
N ALA A 285 -4.27 2.78 10.78
CA ALA A 285 -3.57 1.94 11.75
C ALA A 285 -2.20 2.53 12.09
N CYS A 286 -1.71 2.24 13.30
CA CYS A 286 -0.32 2.42 13.69
C CYS A 286 0.19 1.14 14.36
N ILE A 287 1.20 0.52 13.76
CA ILE A 287 1.77 -0.75 14.25
C ILE A 287 2.91 -0.43 15.21
N ILE A 288 2.81 -0.91 16.45
CA ILE A 288 3.88 -0.76 17.43
C ILE A 288 4.90 -1.86 17.23
N ASN A 289 6.17 -1.48 17.06
CA ASN A 289 7.29 -2.35 16.74
C ASN A 289 7.08 -3.21 15.49
N GLY A 290 6.55 -2.55 14.44
CA GLY A 290 6.34 -3.15 13.14
C GLY A 290 6.03 -2.11 12.06
N SER A 291 6.08 -2.53 10.83
CA SER A 291 5.76 -1.71 9.66
C SER A 291 4.25 -1.71 9.34
N GLY A 292 3.78 -0.75 8.55
CA GLY A 292 2.40 -0.63 8.11
C GLY A 292 1.87 -1.85 7.31
N ASN A 293 2.78 -2.71 6.85
CA ASN A 293 2.43 -3.94 6.13
C ASN A 293 1.85 -5.05 7.01
N TYR A 294 1.98 -4.95 8.34
CA TYR A 294 1.42 -5.96 9.24
C TYR A 294 -0.11 -5.95 9.18
N ARG A 295 -0.70 -7.10 8.91
CA ARG A 295 -2.14 -7.23 8.76
C ARG A 295 -2.64 -8.58 9.24
N LEU A 296 -3.76 -8.56 9.96
CA LEU A 296 -4.52 -9.76 10.34
C LEU A 296 -5.83 -9.80 9.56
N ALA A 297 -6.32 -10.99 9.22
CA ALA A 297 -7.54 -11.17 8.43
C ALA A 297 -8.79 -10.56 9.10
N HIS A 298 -8.83 -10.52 10.42
CA HIS A 298 -9.92 -9.95 11.23
C HIS A 298 -9.66 -8.47 11.65
N GLN A 299 -8.53 -7.90 11.28
CA GLN A 299 -8.23 -6.49 11.56
C GLN A 299 -8.96 -5.60 10.57
N PRO A 300 -9.76 -4.60 11.02
CA PRO A 300 -10.32 -3.61 10.14
C PRO A 300 -9.22 -2.84 9.41
N PHE A 301 -9.28 -2.82 8.08
CA PHE A 301 -8.29 -2.15 7.24
C PHE A 301 -8.94 -1.02 6.44
N GLY A 302 -8.32 0.14 6.43
CA GLY A 302 -8.75 1.31 5.66
C GLY A 302 -8.16 2.60 6.21
N GLY A 303 -8.10 3.60 5.34
CA GLY A 303 -7.42 4.87 5.60
C GLY A 303 -8.32 6.01 6.03
N TYR A 304 -7.66 7.09 6.39
CA TYR A 304 -8.19 8.44 6.54
C TYR A 304 -7.75 9.31 5.34
N LYS A 305 -8.24 10.53 5.29
CA LYS A 305 -7.87 11.54 4.27
C LYS A 305 -8.09 10.95 2.85
N LEU A 306 -7.15 11.14 1.93
CA LEU A 306 -7.22 10.60 0.57
C LEU A 306 -6.85 9.10 0.45
N SER A 307 -6.59 8.42 1.57
CA SER A 307 -6.35 6.97 1.54
C SER A 307 -7.63 6.14 1.52
N GLY A 308 -8.79 6.72 1.77
CA GLY A 308 -10.03 6.00 1.56
C GLY A 308 -11.18 6.34 2.49
N VAL A 309 -12.27 5.59 2.32
CA VAL A 309 -13.52 5.69 3.09
C VAL A 309 -14.03 4.29 3.40
N GLY A 310 -14.43 4.06 4.64
CA GLY A 310 -14.88 2.75 5.11
C GLY A 310 -13.73 1.89 5.60
N ARG A 311 -14.05 0.62 5.87
CA ARG A 311 -13.07 -0.39 6.29
C ARG A 311 -13.34 -1.70 5.58
N GLU A 312 -12.27 -2.44 5.28
CA GLU A 312 -12.30 -3.84 4.84
C GLU A 312 -11.87 -4.73 6.01
N GLY A 313 -12.13 -6.03 5.89
CA GLY A 313 -11.85 -7.03 6.90
C GLY A 313 -13.14 -7.68 7.40
N ALA A 314 -13.03 -8.93 7.82
CA ALA A 314 -14.14 -9.66 8.43
C ALA A 314 -14.08 -9.47 9.95
N VAL A 315 -15.11 -8.87 10.51
CA VAL A 315 -15.33 -8.77 11.96
C VAL A 315 -16.39 -9.76 12.35
#